data_aeb1306ad5c4544987e4ac5ce3f722a0
#
_entry.id   aeb1306ad5c4544987e4ac5ce3f722a0
#
_cell.length_a   1.000
_cell.length_b   1.000
_cell.length_c   1.000
_cell.angle_alpha   90.00
_cell.angle_beta   90.00
_cell.angle_gamma   90.00
#
_symmetry.space_group_name_H-M   'P 1'
#
loop_
_entity.id
_entity.type
_entity.pdbx_description
1 polymer ?
#
loop_
_entity_poly.entity_id
_entity_poly.type
_entity_poly.pdbx_seq_one_letter_code
_entity_poly.pdbx_strand_id
1 'polypeptide(L)'
;MGDTIRSYIKPMQYPSLRHCVVFVAFCFFLSPLSCQLPQRKATDFMALQSKLESNQSRQAYDALQFLLAEQYTDLSTEERKSLRASLEKHAKWSSATLCPDTERGVKLQLEGRLLNEKKQPVPGAKLHIFHTDSRGFYSPLDSITGRMLEQDPRLDGFLHTDEQGRFSIQTVRPGNYPKKYEGRLLPQHVHVLVYAKGYEPLSVQVAFKDDPAMNAHWIDWAQKAEFPLVQLEKTASGLKGKFDLHLVKK
;
A
#
# COMPACT_ATOMS: atom_id res chain seq x y z
N MET A 1 -19.57 -27.86 5.08
CA MET A 1 -19.11 -27.62 3.69
C MET A 1 -18.76 -26.13 3.56
N GLY A 2 -17.73 -25.64 4.26
CA GLY A 2 -17.44 -24.22 4.43
C GLY A 2 -15.96 -23.84 4.61
N ASP A 3 -15.03 -24.78 4.46
CA ASP A 3 -13.64 -24.54 4.95
C ASP A 3 -12.56 -24.38 3.84
N THR A 4 -12.91 -24.10 2.60
CA THR A 4 -11.92 -24.24 1.51
C THR A 4 -11.54 -22.93 0.79
N ILE A 5 -12.08 -21.77 1.14
CA ILE A 5 -11.82 -20.53 0.40
C ILE A 5 -10.82 -19.58 1.09
N ARG A 6 -10.53 -19.75 2.39
CA ARG A 6 -9.57 -18.90 3.14
C ARG A 6 -8.08 -19.16 2.86
N SER A 7 -7.73 -20.19 2.07
CA SER A 7 -6.34 -20.64 1.89
C SER A 7 -5.67 -20.26 0.56
N TYR A 8 -6.23 -19.41 -0.26
CA TYR A 8 -5.72 -19.13 -1.62
C TYR A 8 -4.87 -17.85 -1.77
N ILE A 9 -4.28 -17.34 -0.70
CA ILE A 9 -3.14 -16.43 -0.85
C ILE A 9 -1.87 -17.18 -0.42
N LYS A 10 -1.46 -18.16 -1.22
CA LYS A 10 -0.09 -18.65 -1.16
C LYS A 10 0.82 -17.61 -1.81
N PRO A 11 1.92 -17.20 -1.15
CA PRO A 11 2.94 -16.42 -1.83
C PRO A 11 3.47 -17.24 -3.01
N MET A 12 3.53 -16.63 -4.20
CA MET A 12 4.14 -17.24 -5.37
C MET A 12 5.61 -17.57 -5.07
N GLN A 13 5.95 -18.84 -4.94
CA GLN A 13 7.33 -19.31 -4.92
C GLN A 13 7.88 -19.27 -6.34
N TYR A 14 8.88 -18.44 -6.56
CA TYR A 14 9.64 -18.42 -7.81
C TYR A 14 10.81 -19.42 -7.74
N PRO A 15 11.10 -20.20 -8.82
CA PRO A 15 12.24 -21.09 -8.85
C PRO A 15 13.55 -20.30 -8.90
N SER A 16 14.52 -20.74 -8.09
CA SER A 16 15.88 -20.22 -8.04
C SER A 16 16.63 -20.55 -9.32
N LEU A 17 17.06 -19.57 -10.07
CA LEU A 17 18.07 -19.72 -11.13
C LEU A 17 19.46 -19.69 -10.52
N ARG A 18 20.11 -20.84 -10.51
CA ARG A 18 21.55 -20.98 -10.23
C ARG A 18 22.35 -20.85 -11.54
N HIS A 19 23.45 -20.11 -11.45
CA HIS A 19 24.69 -20.15 -12.24
C HIS A 19 24.69 -19.73 -13.71
N CYS A 20 25.42 -18.65 -13.99
CA CYS A 20 26.57 -18.68 -14.89
C CYS A 20 27.50 -17.50 -14.59
N VAL A 21 28.68 -17.82 -14.08
CA VAL A 21 29.81 -16.90 -13.93
C VAL A 21 30.60 -16.98 -15.24
N VAL A 22 30.76 -15.87 -15.94
CA VAL A 22 31.80 -15.71 -16.95
C VAL A 22 32.62 -14.47 -16.59
N PHE A 23 33.86 -14.71 -16.18
CA PHE A 23 34.89 -13.70 -16.03
C PHE A 23 35.38 -13.26 -17.42
N VAL A 24 35.28 -11.97 -17.72
CA VAL A 24 36.14 -11.33 -18.72
C VAL A 24 36.73 -10.08 -18.07
N ALA A 25 38.01 -10.17 -17.76
CA ALA A 25 38.81 -9.05 -17.32
C ALA A 25 39.14 -8.17 -18.53
N PHE A 26 38.68 -6.93 -18.54
CA PHE A 26 39.19 -5.88 -19.42
C PHE A 26 39.59 -4.69 -18.55
N CYS A 27 40.90 -4.55 -18.35
CA CYS A 27 41.49 -3.35 -17.74
C CYS A 27 41.39 -2.19 -18.74
N PHE A 28 40.54 -1.22 -18.45
CA PHE A 28 40.72 0.14 -19.01
C PHE A 28 40.82 1.13 -17.84
N PHE A 29 41.96 1.77 -17.76
CA PHE A 29 42.17 2.96 -16.94
C PHE A 29 41.25 4.06 -17.46
N LEU A 30 40.20 4.34 -16.75
CA LEU A 30 39.42 5.58 -16.85
C LEU A 30 39.33 6.15 -15.45
N SER A 31 39.80 7.41 -15.33
CA SER A 31 39.74 8.23 -14.14
C SER A 31 38.37 8.12 -13.47
N PRO A 32 38.28 8.07 -12.12
CA PRO A 32 37.01 8.09 -11.45
C PRO A 32 36.37 9.48 -11.65
N LEU A 33 35.49 9.64 -12.62
CA LEU A 33 34.42 10.62 -12.49
C LEU A 33 33.63 10.13 -11.27
N SER A 34 33.93 10.67 -10.12
CA SER A 34 33.13 10.49 -8.91
C SER A 34 31.74 11.09 -9.22
N CYS A 35 30.85 10.23 -9.68
CA CYS A 35 29.44 10.52 -9.65
C CYS A 35 29.07 10.66 -8.16
N GLN A 36 29.25 11.86 -7.63
CA GLN A 36 28.74 12.21 -6.30
C GLN A 36 27.22 12.19 -6.43
N LEU A 37 26.65 11.05 -6.13
CA LEU A 37 25.23 10.95 -5.81
C LEU A 37 24.95 12.01 -4.72
N PRO A 38 23.88 12.78 -4.84
CA PRO A 38 23.61 13.86 -3.92
C PRO A 38 23.45 13.32 -2.49
N GLN A 39 24.44 13.58 -1.63
CA GLN A 39 24.45 13.23 -0.19
C GLN A 39 23.28 13.84 0.61
N ARG A 40 22.46 14.68 -0.03
CA ARG A 40 21.39 15.46 0.61
C ARG A 40 20.25 14.63 1.19
N LYS A 41 20.00 13.41 0.69
CA LYS A 41 18.76 12.66 0.96
C LYS A 41 18.81 11.72 2.18
N ALA A 42 19.94 11.11 2.47
CA ALA A 42 20.10 10.26 3.65
C ALA A 42 20.03 11.05 4.96
N THR A 43 20.51 12.29 4.95
CA THR A 43 20.49 13.19 6.12
C THR A 43 19.05 13.57 6.49
N ASP A 44 18.19 13.80 5.49
CA ASP A 44 16.78 14.17 5.71
C ASP A 44 15.96 13.02 6.29
N PHE A 45 16.20 11.79 5.84
CA PHE A 45 15.54 10.58 6.36
C PHE A 45 15.84 10.37 7.85
N MET A 46 17.11 10.35 8.22
CA MET A 46 17.54 10.13 9.62
C MET A 46 17.04 11.24 10.55
N ALA A 47 17.06 12.50 10.08
CA ALA A 47 16.55 13.63 10.85
C ALA A 47 15.02 13.56 11.07
N LEU A 48 14.27 13.20 10.05
CA LEU A 48 12.82 13.02 10.15
C LEU A 48 12.45 11.84 11.04
N GLN A 49 13.18 10.72 10.94
CA GLN A 49 12.95 9.56 11.78
C GLN A 49 13.23 9.90 13.25
N SER A 50 14.35 10.54 13.56
CA SER A 50 14.68 11.01 14.91
C SER A 50 13.63 11.99 15.46
N LYS A 51 13.16 12.89 14.62
CA LYS A 51 12.08 13.84 14.99
C LYS A 51 10.76 13.12 15.28
N LEU A 52 10.42 12.09 14.51
CA LEU A 52 9.22 11.28 14.77
C LEU A 52 9.36 10.50 16.08
N GLU A 53 10.54 9.91 16.33
CA GLU A 53 10.82 9.17 17.56
C GLU A 53 10.78 10.06 18.81
N SER A 54 11.31 11.29 18.72
CA SER A 54 11.33 12.22 19.85
C SER A 54 9.99 12.88 20.15
N ASN A 55 9.25 13.31 19.13
CA ASN A 55 8.06 14.15 19.28
C ASN A 55 6.75 13.46 18.91
N GLN A 56 6.79 12.33 18.20
CA GLN A 56 5.62 11.62 17.69
C GLN A 56 4.58 12.55 17.04
N SER A 57 5.06 13.59 16.35
CA SER A 57 4.20 14.60 15.75
C SER A 57 3.59 14.12 14.44
N ARG A 58 2.34 14.48 14.18
CA ARG A 58 1.66 14.20 12.92
C ARG A 58 2.45 14.73 11.72
N GLN A 59 2.98 15.94 11.83
CA GLN A 59 3.76 16.54 10.75
C GLN A 59 5.02 15.73 10.41
N ALA A 60 5.75 15.19 11.41
CA ALA A 60 6.91 14.35 11.16
C ALA A 60 6.50 13.00 10.55
N TYR A 61 5.37 12.44 10.97
CA TYR A 61 4.79 11.24 10.40
C TYR A 61 4.44 11.42 8.92
N ASP A 62 3.68 12.46 8.59
CA ASP A 62 3.28 12.76 7.20
C ASP A 62 4.51 13.06 6.32
N ALA A 63 5.54 13.75 6.86
CA ALA A 63 6.78 14.00 6.12
C ALA A 63 7.54 12.70 5.79
N LEU A 64 7.60 11.75 6.71
CA LEU A 64 8.18 10.43 6.43
C LEU A 64 7.34 9.62 5.43
N GLN A 65 6.02 9.71 5.54
CA GLN A 65 5.10 9.10 4.59
C GLN A 65 5.35 9.62 3.16
N PHE A 66 5.48 10.93 3.00
CA PHE A 66 5.74 11.56 1.71
C PHE A 66 7.14 11.27 1.18
N LEU A 67 8.14 11.12 2.06
CA LEU A 67 9.47 10.71 1.66
C LEU A 67 9.45 9.33 0.95
N LEU A 68 8.71 8.37 1.49
CA LEU A 68 8.52 7.08 0.84
C LEU A 68 7.89 7.22 -0.56
N ALA A 69 6.85 8.04 -0.67
CA ALA A 69 6.15 8.25 -1.93
C ALA A 69 7.00 8.97 -2.99
N GLU A 70 7.79 9.98 -2.60
CA GLU A 70 8.53 10.86 -3.51
C GLU A 70 9.94 10.36 -3.84
N GLN A 71 10.62 9.76 -2.86
CA GLN A 71 12.04 9.40 -2.97
C GLN A 71 12.28 7.89 -2.97
N TYR A 72 11.28 7.11 -3.35
CA TYR A 72 11.32 5.65 -3.32
C TYR A 72 12.58 5.06 -3.98
N THR A 73 12.96 5.55 -5.17
CA THR A 73 14.12 5.06 -5.93
C THR A 73 15.46 5.50 -5.36
N ASP A 74 15.47 6.55 -4.55
CA ASP A 74 16.67 7.09 -3.93
C ASP A 74 16.98 6.40 -2.59
N LEU A 75 15.99 5.70 -2.03
CA LEU A 75 16.14 4.92 -0.81
C LEU A 75 16.52 3.47 -1.16
N SER A 76 17.48 2.92 -0.45
CA SER A 76 17.78 1.49 -0.49
C SER A 76 16.61 0.66 0.04
N THR A 77 16.60 -0.63 -0.25
CA THR A 77 15.57 -1.55 0.28
C THR A 77 15.55 -1.56 1.81
N GLU A 78 16.71 -1.48 2.45
CA GLU A 78 16.81 -1.48 3.92
C GLU A 78 16.30 -0.15 4.52
N GLU A 79 16.58 0.98 3.87
CA GLU A 79 16.04 2.28 4.30
C GLU A 79 14.51 2.31 4.17
N ARG A 80 13.93 1.79 3.06
CA ARG A 80 12.47 1.69 2.91
C ARG A 80 11.84 0.79 3.97
N LYS A 81 12.47 -0.36 4.30
CA LYS A 81 12.01 -1.24 5.39
C LYS A 81 12.06 -0.53 6.75
N SER A 82 13.17 0.14 7.06
CA SER A 82 13.34 0.91 8.31
C SER A 82 12.30 2.03 8.42
N LEU A 83 12.04 2.73 7.32
CA LEU A 83 11.05 3.79 7.25
C LEU A 83 9.64 3.25 7.52
N ARG A 84 9.23 2.14 6.86
CA ARG A 84 7.94 1.51 7.13
C ARG A 84 7.80 1.02 8.56
N ALA A 85 8.84 0.40 9.12
CA ALA A 85 8.84 -0.01 10.51
C ALA A 85 8.63 1.17 11.47
N SER A 86 9.24 2.31 11.16
CA SER A 86 9.04 3.55 11.92
C SER A 86 7.61 4.10 11.77
N LEU A 87 7.07 4.14 10.56
CA LEU A 87 5.69 4.55 10.31
C LEU A 87 4.71 3.63 11.03
N GLU A 88 4.90 2.32 10.94
CA GLU A 88 4.06 1.34 11.62
C GLU A 88 4.08 1.48 13.13
N LYS A 89 5.28 1.65 13.73
CA LYS A 89 5.47 1.81 15.17
C LYS A 89 4.79 3.07 15.71
N HIS A 90 4.82 4.16 14.96
CA HIS A 90 4.33 5.47 15.40
C HIS A 90 2.95 5.84 14.86
N ALA A 91 2.30 4.98 14.08
CA ALA A 91 0.92 5.16 13.65
C ALA A 91 -0.02 5.17 14.87
N LYS A 92 -0.81 6.23 15.01
CA LYS A 92 -1.79 6.39 16.10
C LYS A 92 -3.04 7.18 15.70
N TRP A 93 -3.06 7.67 14.47
CA TRP A 93 -4.17 8.47 13.94
C TRP A 93 -5.15 7.59 13.17
N SER A 94 -6.41 8.00 13.14
CA SER A 94 -7.45 7.33 12.36
C SER A 94 -7.54 7.83 10.90
N SER A 95 -6.63 8.69 10.50
CA SER A 95 -6.52 9.14 9.11
C SER A 95 -5.07 9.08 8.65
N ALA A 96 -4.86 8.83 7.35
CA ALA A 96 -3.55 8.89 6.71
C ALA A 96 -3.65 9.55 5.33
N THR A 97 -2.57 10.26 4.93
CA THR A 97 -2.38 10.74 3.56
C THR A 97 -1.23 9.95 2.96
N LEU A 98 -1.51 9.09 1.98
CA LEU A 98 -0.54 8.12 1.46
C LEU A 98 0.45 8.73 0.46
N CYS A 99 0.16 9.90 -0.06
CA CYS A 99 1.02 10.59 -1.03
C CYS A 99 0.84 12.11 -0.94
N PRO A 100 1.83 12.90 -1.39
CA PRO A 100 1.71 14.35 -1.46
C PRO A 100 0.71 14.78 -2.55
N ASP A 101 0.32 16.05 -2.52
CA ASP A 101 -0.62 16.62 -3.50
C ASP A 101 -0.09 16.62 -4.93
N THR A 102 1.23 16.55 -5.09
CA THR A 102 1.93 16.45 -6.39
C THR A 102 1.81 15.08 -7.05
N GLU A 103 1.34 14.04 -6.31
CA GLU A 103 1.16 12.71 -6.87
C GLU A 103 0.16 12.72 -8.03
N ARG A 104 0.56 12.07 -9.13
CA ARG A 104 -0.25 12.00 -10.36
C ARG A 104 -1.44 11.07 -10.18
N GLY A 105 -2.59 11.50 -10.68
CA GLY A 105 -3.81 10.70 -10.67
C GLY A 105 -5.01 11.49 -10.15
N VAL A 106 -6.17 10.86 -10.19
CA VAL A 106 -7.40 11.44 -9.65
C VAL A 106 -7.37 11.29 -8.14
N LYS A 107 -7.52 12.39 -7.39
CA LYS A 107 -7.55 12.36 -5.92
C LYS A 107 -8.69 11.48 -5.43
N LEU A 108 -8.40 10.67 -4.42
CA LEU A 108 -9.30 9.69 -3.84
C LEU A 108 -9.29 9.81 -2.32
N GLN A 109 -10.47 9.98 -1.74
CA GLN A 109 -10.71 9.85 -0.31
C GLN A 109 -11.54 8.59 -0.05
N LEU A 110 -11.05 7.70 0.80
CA LEU A 110 -11.81 6.54 1.28
C LEU A 110 -12.05 6.67 2.78
N GLU A 111 -13.30 6.47 3.18
CA GLU A 111 -13.74 6.44 4.57
C GLU A 111 -14.20 5.02 4.89
N GLY A 112 -13.59 4.39 5.86
CA GLY A 112 -13.94 3.05 6.30
C GLY A 112 -14.44 3.02 7.73
N ARG A 113 -15.23 2.00 8.05
CA ARG A 113 -15.63 1.69 9.40
C ARG A 113 -15.42 0.20 9.68
N LEU A 114 -14.78 -0.10 10.79
CA LEU A 114 -14.50 -1.44 11.23
C LEU A 114 -15.50 -1.87 12.32
N LEU A 115 -16.20 -2.94 12.07
CA LEU A 115 -17.26 -3.48 12.90
C LEU A 115 -16.98 -4.94 13.28
N ASN A 116 -17.50 -5.37 14.41
CA ASN A 116 -17.52 -6.79 14.75
C ASN A 116 -18.79 -7.49 14.21
N GLU A 117 -18.94 -8.78 14.46
CA GLU A 117 -20.08 -9.60 14.04
C GLU A 117 -21.44 -9.09 14.58
N LYS A 118 -21.42 -8.35 15.70
CA LYS A 118 -22.61 -7.70 16.28
C LYS A 118 -22.83 -6.28 15.76
N LYS A 119 -22.12 -5.89 14.69
CA LYS A 119 -22.15 -4.53 14.11
C LYS A 119 -21.72 -3.42 15.08
N GLN A 120 -20.95 -3.76 16.10
CA GLN A 120 -20.39 -2.79 17.05
C GLN A 120 -19.04 -2.31 16.54
N PRO A 121 -18.66 -1.04 16.78
CA PRO A 121 -17.35 -0.51 16.43
C PRO A 121 -16.20 -1.31 17.05
N VAL A 122 -15.09 -1.43 16.31
CA VAL A 122 -13.84 -1.99 16.81
C VAL A 122 -12.79 -0.87 16.85
N PRO A 123 -12.60 -0.22 18.02
CA PRO A 123 -11.63 0.86 18.17
C PRO A 123 -10.20 0.32 18.29
N GLY A 124 -9.22 1.18 17.97
CA GLY A 124 -7.80 0.90 18.16
C GLY A 124 -7.24 -0.24 17.30
N ALA A 125 -7.99 -0.72 16.30
CA ALA A 125 -7.50 -1.69 15.36
C ALA A 125 -6.44 -1.06 14.47
N LYS A 126 -5.33 -1.76 14.25
CA LYS A 126 -4.24 -1.34 13.37
C LYS A 126 -4.57 -1.71 11.94
N LEU A 127 -4.39 -0.77 11.02
CA LEU A 127 -4.56 -0.97 9.60
C LEU A 127 -3.24 -0.69 8.86
N HIS A 128 -2.94 -1.53 7.88
CA HIS A 128 -1.94 -1.31 6.86
C HIS A 128 -2.66 -1.20 5.53
N ILE A 129 -2.52 -0.07 4.83
CA ILE A 129 -3.23 0.21 3.59
C ILE A 129 -2.22 0.59 2.51
N PHE A 130 -2.30 -0.07 1.36
CA PHE A 130 -1.42 0.20 0.24
C PHE A 130 -2.11 -0.09 -1.10
N HIS A 131 -1.60 0.49 -2.17
CA HIS A 131 -2.11 0.29 -3.52
C HIS A 131 -1.09 0.70 -4.60
N THR A 132 -1.41 0.45 -5.85
CA THR A 132 -0.63 0.88 -7.00
C THR A 132 -0.78 2.38 -7.26
N ASP A 133 0.18 2.99 -7.95
CA ASP A 133 0.00 4.34 -8.51
C ASP A 133 -1.11 4.36 -9.60
N SER A 134 -1.40 5.53 -10.16
CA SER A 134 -2.42 5.69 -11.21
C SER A 134 -2.13 4.94 -12.51
N ARG A 135 -0.92 4.39 -12.68
CA ARG A 135 -0.50 3.57 -13.82
C ARG A 135 -0.60 2.06 -13.54
N GLY A 136 -0.92 1.68 -12.31
CA GLY A 136 -1.05 0.28 -11.90
C GLY A 136 0.24 -0.37 -11.38
N PHE A 137 1.25 0.42 -10.96
CA PHE A 137 2.51 -0.08 -10.40
C PHE A 137 2.60 0.21 -8.89
N TYR A 138 3.08 -0.75 -8.11
CA TYR A 138 3.37 -0.54 -6.68
C TYR A 138 4.59 0.35 -6.50
N SER A 139 5.56 0.26 -7.42
CA SER A 139 6.79 1.04 -7.37
C SER A 139 7.29 1.39 -8.78
N PRO A 140 8.16 2.39 -8.92
CA PRO A 140 8.85 2.68 -10.18
C PRO A 140 9.66 1.48 -10.70
N LEU A 141 10.16 0.61 -9.80
CA LEU A 141 10.94 -0.57 -10.17
C LEU A 141 10.10 -1.64 -10.88
N ASP A 142 8.79 -1.70 -10.64
CA ASP A 142 7.88 -2.63 -11.30
C ASP A 142 7.84 -2.39 -12.82
N SER A 143 7.85 -1.13 -13.24
CA SER A 143 7.85 -0.76 -14.66
C SER A 143 9.15 -1.17 -15.38
N ILE A 144 10.25 -1.25 -14.65
CA ILE A 144 11.58 -1.62 -15.15
C ILE A 144 11.75 -3.13 -15.15
N THR A 145 11.42 -3.78 -14.03
CA THR A 145 11.66 -5.22 -13.82
C THR A 145 10.54 -6.10 -14.34
N GLY A 146 9.36 -5.53 -14.60
CA GLY A 146 8.14 -6.26 -14.94
C GLY A 146 7.59 -7.10 -13.80
N ARG A 147 8.07 -6.91 -12.57
CA ARG A 147 7.59 -7.59 -11.35
C ARG A 147 6.67 -6.63 -10.60
N MET A 148 5.59 -7.15 -10.03
CA MET A 148 4.71 -6.39 -9.14
C MET A 148 5.21 -6.58 -7.70
N LEU A 149 5.83 -5.53 -7.14
CA LEU A 149 6.45 -5.57 -5.80
C LEU A 149 5.43 -5.19 -4.72
N GLU A 150 4.41 -6.01 -4.57
CA GLU A 150 3.35 -5.83 -3.58
C GLU A 150 3.87 -5.75 -2.14
N GLN A 151 5.01 -6.39 -1.85
CA GLN A 151 5.66 -6.36 -0.54
C GLN A 151 6.45 -5.07 -0.28
N ASP A 152 6.66 -4.24 -1.31
CA ASP A 152 7.42 -2.99 -1.22
C ASP A 152 6.69 -1.85 -1.95
N PRO A 153 5.44 -1.53 -1.57
CA PRO A 153 4.64 -0.51 -2.25
C PRO A 153 5.13 0.90 -1.93
N ARG A 154 5.04 1.81 -2.90
CA ARG A 154 5.38 3.22 -2.73
C ARG A 154 4.27 4.02 -2.04
N LEU A 155 3.01 3.73 -2.40
CA LEU A 155 1.83 4.33 -1.79
C LEU A 155 1.32 3.39 -0.70
N ASP A 156 1.73 3.67 0.51
CA ASP A 156 1.67 2.77 1.66
C ASP A 156 1.41 3.58 2.93
N GLY A 157 0.65 3.09 3.89
CA GLY A 157 0.37 3.80 5.13
C GLY A 157 -0.20 2.94 6.24
N PHE A 158 0.06 3.38 7.47
CA PHE A 158 -0.41 2.75 8.69
C PHE A 158 -1.28 3.72 9.48
N LEU A 159 -2.38 3.22 10.04
CA LEU A 159 -3.31 4.00 10.86
C LEU A 159 -4.05 3.10 11.84
N HIS A 160 -4.81 3.70 12.75
CA HIS A 160 -5.66 3.00 13.69
C HIS A 160 -7.12 3.43 13.53
N THR A 161 -8.06 2.60 13.94
CA THR A 161 -9.46 3.02 14.05
C THR A 161 -9.67 3.94 15.25
N ASP A 162 -10.57 4.92 15.11
CA ASP A 162 -11.02 5.77 16.23
C ASP A 162 -11.98 5.01 17.16
N GLU A 163 -12.48 5.70 18.21
CA GLU A 163 -13.43 5.15 19.19
C GLU A 163 -14.74 4.66 18.56
N GLN A 164 -15.09 5.13 17.37
CA GLN A 164 -16.26 4.71 16.62
C GLN A 164 -15.91 3.68 15.52
N GLY A 165 -14.70 3.11 15.56
CA GLY A 165 -14.21 2.16 14.55
C GLY A 165 -13.95 2.78 13.18
N ARG A 166 -13.90 4.11 13.05
CA ARG A 166 -13.76 4.82 11.77
C ARG A 166 -12.29 5.03 11.43
N PHE A 167 -12.01 5.06 10.14
CA PHE A 167 -10.72 5.45 9.59
C PHE A 167 -10.89 6.13 8.23
N SER A 168 -9.88 6.86 7.78
CA SER A 168 -9.90 7.47 6.45
C SER A 168 -8.51 7.55 5.84
N ILE A 169 -8.44 7.48 4.50
CA ILE A 169 -7.23 7.75 3.74
C ILE A 169 -7.49 8.80 2.67
N GLN A 170 -6.45 9.59 2.40
CA GLN A 170 -6.34 10.46 1.24
C GLN A 170 -5.20 9.97 0.37
N THR A 171 -5.48 9.80 -0.93
CA THR A 171 -4.53 9.26 -1.89
C THR A 171 -4.94 9.62 -3.32
N VAL A 172 -4.42 8.89 -4.30
CA VAL A 172 -4.89 8.89 -5.69
C VAL A 172 -5.58 7.57 -6.03
N ARG A 173 -6.49 7.59 -7.00
CA ARG A 173 -7.13 6.38 -7.50
C ARG A 173 -6.07 5.46 -8.11
N PRO A 174 -5.98 4.19 -7.68
CA PRO A 174 -5.05 3.22 -8.25
C PRO A 174 -5.37 2.95 -9.72
N GLY A 175 -4.35 2.64 -10.51
CA GLY A 175 -4.51 2.09 -11.85
C GLY A 175 -4.74 0.59 -11.85
N ASN A 176 -5.26 0.05 -12.96
CA ASN A 176 -5.29 -1.39 -13.17
C ASN A 176 -3.86 -1.94 -13.34
N TYR A 177 -3.62 -3.15 -12.90
CA TYR A 177 -2.33 -3.79 -13.17
C TYR A 177 -2.07 -3.89 -14.66
N PRO A 178 -0.83 -3.63 -15.12
CA PRO A 178 -0.49 -3.73 -16.54
C PRO A 178 -0.54 -5.19 -17.05
N LYS A 179 -0.49 -6.16 -16.14
CA LYS A 179 -0.57 -7.60 -16.46
C LYS A 179 -1.99 -8.13 -16.22
N LYS A 180 -2.44 -8.97 -17.13
CA LYS A 180 -3.69 -9.69 -16.97
C LYS A 180 -3.51 -10.88 -16.03
N TYR A 181 -4.51 -11.13 -15.20
CA TYR A 181 -4.64 -12.33 -14.39
C TYR A 181 -5.62 -13.29 -15.09
N GLU A 182 -5.19 -14.50 -15.40
CA GLU A 182 -5.97 -15.50 -16.18
C GLU A 182 -6.60 -14.91 -17.46
N GLY A 183 -5.84 -14.08 -18.18
CA GLY A 183 -6.30 -13.44 -19.41
C GLY A 183 -7.22 -12.22 -19.20
N ARG A 184 -7.58 -11.86 -17.98
CA ARG A 184 -8.48 -10.75 -17.63
C ARG A 184 -7.72 -9.60 -16.99
N LEU A 185 -8.15 -8.39 -17.26
CA LEU A 185 -7.66 -7.21 -16.53
C LEU A 185 -8.19 -7.25 -15.11
N LEU A 186 -7.30 -7.10 -14.13
CA LEU A 186 -7.68 -7.03 -12.71
C LEU A 186 -8.27 -5.65 -12.40
N PRO A 187 -9.40 -5.56 -11.69
CA PRO A 187 -9.97 -4.28 -11.29
C PRO A 187 -9.05 -3.47 -10.39
N GLN A 188 -9.16 -2.15 -10.44
CA GLN A 188 -8.52 -1.22 -9.53
C GLN A 188 -8.94 -1.53 -8.09
N HIS A 189 -7.99 -1.60 -7.18
CA HIS A 189 -8.27 -1.91 -5.79
C HIS A 189 -7.23 -1.34 -4.83
N VAL A 190 -7.62 -1.23 -3.59
CA VAL A 190 -6.78 -0.85 -2.45
C VAL A 190 -6.69 -2.03 -1.50
N HIS A 191 -5.49 -2.44 -1.13
CA HIS A 191 -5.27 -3.46 -0.10
C HIS A 191 -5.47 -2.87 1.28
N VAL A 192 -6.19 -3.60 2.13
CA VAL A 192 -6.40 -3.26 3.55
C VAL A 192 -6.15 -4.50 4.39
N LEU A 193 -5.10 -4.44 5.21
CA LEU A 193 -4.80 -5.45 6.21
C LEU A 193 -5.17 -4.90 7.58
N VAL A 194 -5.89 -5.68 8.38
CA VAL A 194 -6.40 -5.25 9.69
C VAL A 194 -5.95 -6.22 10.78
N TYR A 195 -5.44 -5.66 11.87
CA TYR A 195 -5.03 -6.39 13.07
C TYR A 195 -5.70 -5.78 14.30
N ALA A 196 -6.51 -6.57 14.99
CA ALA A 196 -7.16 -6.17 16.23
C ALA A 196 -7.04 -7.27 17.28
N LYS A 197 -6.81 -6.87 18.55
CA LYS A 197 -6.68 -7.83 19.64
C LYS A 197 -7.99 -8.61 19.86
N GLY A 198 -7.91 -9.95 19.83
CA GLY A 198 -9.06 -10.83 20.01
C GLY A 198 -9.88 -11.09 18.76
N TYR A 199 -9.39 -10.64 17.58
CA TYR A 199 -10.00 -10.90 16.29
C TYR A 199 -9.03 -11.61 15.35
N GLU A 200 -9.58 -12.36 14.39
CA GLU A 200 -8.79 -12.90 13.29
C GLU A 200 -8.23 -11.75 12.43
N PRO A 201 -6.98 -11.85 11.94
CA PRO A 201 -6.45 -10.89 10.98
C PRO A 201 -7.31 -10.88 9.72
N LEU A 202 -7.61 -9.68 9.20
CA LEU A 202 -8.38 -9.51 7.97
C LEU A 202 -7.47 -8.95 6.87
N SER A 203 -7.53 -9.57 5.68
CA SER A 203 -6.90 -9.07 4.45
C SER A 203 -7.95 -8.98 3.36
N VAL A 204 -8.22 -7.78 2.89
CA VAL A 204 -9.24 -7.52 1.86
C VAL A 204 -8.71 -6.61 0.76
N GLN A 205 -9.37 -6.66 -0.38
CA GLN A 205 -9.21 -5.73 -1.49
C GLN A 205 -10.49 -4.88 -1.61
N VAL A 206 -10.35 -3.57 -1.48
CA VAL A 206 -11.45 -2.61 -1.68
C VAL A 206 -11.46 -2.22 -3.14
N ALA A 207 -12.42 -2.69 -3.91
CA ALA A 207 -12.54 -2.43 -5.34
C ALA A 207 -13.66 -1.43 -5.67
N PHE A 208 -13.68 -0.91 -6.90
CA PHE A 208 -14.57 0.18 -7.30
C PHE A 208 -15.58 -0.30 -8.34
N LYS A 209 -16.87 0.00 -8.11
CA LYS A 209 -17.96 -0.40 -9.01
C LYS A 209 -17.91 0.25 -10.39
N ASP A 210 -17.33 1.46 -10.46
CA ASP A 210 -17.21 2.25 -11.68
C ASP A 210 -15.93 1.96 -12.49
N ASP A 211 -15.14 0.96 -12.07
CA ASP A 211 -13.95 0.54 -12.83
C ASP A 211 -14.38 -0.15 -14.13
N PRO A 212 -13.88 0.28 -15.31
CA PRO A 212 -14.18 -0.37 -16.58
C PRO A 212 -13.81 -1.87 -16.65
N ALA A 213 -12.85 -2.32 -15.84
CA ALA A 213 -12.49 -3.74 -15.73
C ALA A 213 -13.48 -4.55 -14.86
N MET A 214 -14.32 -3.88 -14.06
CA MET A 214 -15.31 -4.54 -13.21
C MET A 214 -16.41 -5.16 -14.06
N ASN A 215 -16.52 -6.47 -14.04
CA ASN A 215 -17.49 -7.25 -14.78
C ASN A 215 -18.13 -8.34 -13.89
N ALA A 216 -19.05 -9.11 -14.41
CA ALA A 216 -19.78 -10.13 -13.65
C ALA A 216 -18.86 -11.14 -12.94
N HIS A 217 -17.72 -11.53 -13.57
CA HIS A 217 -16.75 -12.43 -12.98
C HIS A 217 -16.10 -11.83 -11.73
N TRP A 218 -15.66 -10.57 -11.80
CA TRP A 218 -15.00 -9.89 -10.68
C TRP A 218 -15.99 -9.50 -9.58
N ILE A 219 -17.24 -9.21 -9.93
CA ILE A 219 -18.32 -8.97 -8.95
C ILE A 219 -18.59 -10.25 -8.15
N ASP A 220 -18.77 -11.39 -8.83
CA ASP A 220 -18.99 -12.69 -8.18
C ASP A 220 -17.80 -13.09 -7.30
N TRP A 221 -16.59 -12.88 -7.80
CA TRP A 221 -15.37 -13.14 -7.04
C TRP A 221 -15.27 -12.27 -5.77
N ALA A 222 -15.51 -10.97 -5.89
CA ALA A 222 -15.49 -10.05 -4.76
C ALA A 222 -16.56 -10.39 -3.72
N GLN A 223 -17.77 -10.79 -4.17
CA GLN A 223 -18.85 -11.22 -3.27
C GLN A 223 -18.48 -12.49 -2.50
N LYS A 224 -17.91 -13.49 -3.17
CA LYS A 224 -17.46 -14.74 -2.54
C LYS A 224 -16.31 -14.54 -1.57
N ALA A 225 -15.44 -13.57 -1.83
CA ALA A 225 -14.32 -13.20 -0.96
C ALA A 225 -14.72 -12.18 0.12
N GLU A 226 -15.96 -11.71 0.13
CA GLU A 226 -16.47 -10.65 1.01
C GLU A 226 -15.67 -9.34 0.90
N PHE A 227 -15.17 -9.03 -0.31
CA PHE A 227 -14.44 -7.81 -0.59
C PHE A 227 -15.38 -6.64 -0.84
N PRO A 228 -15.14 -5.46 -0.23
CA PRO A 228 -15.96 -4.29 -0.45
C PRO A 228 -15.93 -3.82 -1.91
N LEU A 229 -17.12 -3.66 -2.50
CA LEU A 229 -17.34 -3.02 -3.80
C LEU A 229 -17.88 -1.62 -3.57
N VAL A 230 -17.01 -0.62 -3.71
CA VAL A 230 -17.31 0.78 -3.34
C VAL A 230 -17.86 1.54 -4.54
N GLN A 231 -18.98 2.25 -4.33
CA GLN A 231 -19.44 3.27 -5.25
C GLN A 231 -18.69 4.57 -4.97
N LEU A 232 -18.02 5.11 -5.99
CA LEU A 232 -17.34 6.40 -5.87
C LEU A 232 -18.26 7.55 -6.28
N GLU A 233 -18.23 8.61 -5.49
CA GLU A 233 -18.92 9.87 -5.72
C GLU A 233 -17.92 10.93 -6.18
N LYS A 234 -18.28 11.74 -7.18
CA LYS A 234 -17.48 12.89 -7.59
C LYS A 234 -17.69 14.04 -6.63
N THR A 235 -16.59 14.65 -6.20
CA THR A 235 -16.58 15.85 -5.36
C THR A 235 -15.79 16.97 -6.03
N ALA A 236 -15.78 18.16 -5.48
CA ALA A 236 -14.96 19.26 -5.98
C ALA A 236 -13.45 18.98 -5.90
N SER A 237 -13.02 18.12 -4.95
CA SER A 237 -11.61 17.78 -4.72
C SER A 237 -11.19 16.42 -5.28
N GLY A 238 -12.06 15.68 -5.95
CA GLY A 238 -11.75 14.35 -6.50
C GLY A 238 -12.88 13.35 -6.32
N LEU A 239 -12.53 12.13 -5.97
CA LEU A 239 -13.45 11.02 -5.74
C LEU A 239 -13.54 10.70 -4.24
N LYS A 240 -14.72 10.29 -3.80
CA LYS A 240 -14.95 9.86 -2.42
C LYS A 240 -15.71 8.53 -2.39
N GLY A 241 -15.30 7.61 -1.51
CA GLY A 241 -15.97 6.34 -1.28
C GLY A 241 -16.10 6.02 0.20
N LYS A 242 -17.12 5.20 0.54
CA LYS A 242 -17.35 4.71 1.90
C LYS A 242 -17.59 3.22 1.89
N PHE A 243 -17.11 2.53 2.94
CA PHE A 243 -17.31 1.09 3.12
C PHE A 243 -17.19 0.67 4.57
N ASP A 244 -17.77 -0.49 4.90
CA ASP A 244 -17.61 -1.15 6.19
C ASP A 244 -16.76 -2.43 6.02
N LEU A 245 -15.97 -2.74 7.04
CA LEU A 245 -15.24 -4.00 7.20
C LEU A 245 -15.75 -4.73 8.43
N HIS A 246 -15.79 -6.05 8.37
CA HIS A 246 -16.28 -6.89 9.45
C HIS A 246 -15.19 -7.84 9.95
N LEU A 247 -14.93 -7.81 11.27
CA LEU A 247 -14.00 -8.72 11.93
C LEU A 247 -14.75 -9.86 12.62
N VAL A 248 -14.14 -11.04 12.54
CA VAL A 248 -14.56 -12.26 13.21
C VAL A 248 -13.70 -12.44 14.45
N LYS A 249 -14.32 -12.74 15.61
CA LYS A 249 -13.59 -13.08 16.84
C LYS A 249 -12.80 -14.38 16.69
N LYS A 250 -11.63 -14.43 17.37
CA LYS A 250 -10.88 -15.67 17.58
C LYS A 250 -11.62 -16.64 18.48
#